data_1c5c0620f22ff35f6d4bbfc7834d8a07
#
_entry.id   1c5c0620f22ff35f6d4bbfc7834d8a07
#
_cell.length_a   1.000
_cell.length_b   1.000
_cell.length_c   1.000
_cell.angle_alpha   90.00
_cell.angle_beta   90.00
_cell.angle_gamma   90.00
#
_symmetry.space_group_name_H-M   'P 1'
#
loop_
_entity.id
_entity.type
_entity.pdbx_description
1 polymer ?
#
loop_
_entity_poly.entity_id
_entity_poly.type
_entity_poly.pdbx_seq_one_letter_code
_entity_poly.pdbx_strand_id
1 'polypeptide(L)'
;SAASDVYKRQVMEWIYKLLPNYGWDIILFTLLINLVKIPLQLSQQKSMAKMSAFQPMLQEIQTKYKDKPEKQQEEMLKLQQDYGYKPTAGCVPMLLNFLVIFGVIGVVYNPLERIFHISAAALASAGEALTAAGVSFTAITRDTNIIAQVVAGNSGVIGCFSADQIATITEFSQHMNFLGIDLTRIPQIGLSLDLVLPLLSVVTMFLSTPVSYT
;
A
#
# COMPACT_ATOMS: atom_id res chain seq x y z
N SER A 1 -10.03 -10.46 5.40
CA SER A 1 -11.28 -10.97 5.97
C SER A 1 -12.11 -9.79 6.44
N ALA A 2 -13.45 -9.86 6.31
CA ALA A 2 -14.37 -8.75 6.62
C ALA A 2 -14.08 -8.10 7.99
N ALA A 3 -13.73 -8.89 9.01
CA ALA A 3 -13.38 -8.38 10.33
C ALA A 3 -12.13 -7.49 10.32
N SER A 4 -11.08 -7.88 9.60
CA SER A 4 -9.84 -7.07 9.54
C SER A 4 -10.06 -5.75 8.78
N ASP A 5 -10.99 -5.74 7.83
CA ASP A 5 -11.32 -4.53 7.06
C ASP A 5 -12.16 -3.55 7.89
N VAL A 6 -13.01 -4.08 8.79
CA VAL A 6 -13.78 -3.26 9.74
C VAL A 6 -12.84 -2.55 10.73
N TYR A 7 -11.87 -3.25 11.31
CA TYR A 7 -10.92 -2.63 12.24
C TYR A 7 -10.03 -1.58 11.58
N LYS A 8 -9.54 -1.83 10.37
CA LYS A 8 -8.76 -0.85 9.61
C LYS A 8 -9.56 0.41 9.31
N ARG A 9 -10.84 0.22 8.96
CA ARG A 9 -11.77 1.31 8.70
C ARG A 9 -12.00 2.16 9.95
N GLN A 10 -12.28 1.52 11.09
CA GLN A 10 -12.50 2.22 12.36
C GLN A 10 -11.27 3.02 12.81
N VAL A 11 -10.07 2.46 12.66
CA VAL A 11 -8.83 3.16 13.00
C VAL A 11 -8.64 4.40 12.12
N MET A 12 -8.91 4.30 10.81
CA MET A 12 -8.79 5.42 9.88
C MET A 12 -9.81 6.53 10.18
N GLU A 13 -11.06 6.18 10.49
CA GLU A 13 -12.09 7.15 10.91
C GLU A 13 -11.71 7.87 12.21
N TRP A 14 -11.14 7.15 13.16
CA TRP A 14 -10.67 7.73 14.42
C TRP A 14 -9.54 8.74 14.20
N ILE A 15 -8.58 8.39 13.36
CA ILE A 15 -7.43 9.23 13.02
C ILE A 15 -7.93 10.49 12.29
N TYR A 16 -8.84 10.35 11.32
CA TYR A 16 -9.41 11.47 10.57
C TYR A 16 -10.16 12.46 11.47
N LYS A 17 -10.83 11.99 12.52
CA LYS A 17 -11.48 12.85 13.51
C LYS A 17 -10.50 13.61 14.40
N LEU A 18 -9.28 13.07 14.58
CA LEU A 18 -8.25 13.68 15.44
C LEU A 18 -7.46 14.77 14.71
N LEU A 19 -7.21 14.58 13.43
CA LEU A 19 -6.36 15.45 12.61
C LEU A 19 -7.08 15.74 11.28
N PRO A 20 -7.64 16.93 11.09
CA PRO A 20 -8.39 17.25 9.87
C PRO A 20 -7.47 17.52 8.67
N ASN A 21 -6.52 16.63 8.40
CA ASN A 21 -5.63 16.67 7.24
C ASN A 21 -5.24 15.28 6.81
N TYR A 22 -5.67 14.89 5.64
CA TYR A 22 -5.52 13.53 5.11
C TYR A 22 -4.06 13.08 4.99
N GLY A 23 -3.14 13.99 4.72
CA GLY A 23 -1.71 13.68 4.67
C GLY A 23 -1.16 13.24 6.03
N TRP A 24 -1.55 13.92 7.10
CA TRP A 24 -1.18 13.54 8.46
C TRP A 24 -1.85 12.23 8.90
N ASP A 25 -3.09 11.98 8.46
CA ASP A 25 -3.79 10.73 8.71
C ASP A 25 -3.04 9.53 8.11
N ILE A 26 -2.59 9.65 6.86
CA ILE A 26 -1.79 8.61 6.20
C ILE A 26 -0.47 8.37 6.95
N ILE A 27 0.23 9.43 7.38
CA ILE A 27 1.48 9.30 8.12
C ILE A 27 1.24 8.59 9.46
N LEU A 28 0.27 9.04 10.23
CA LEU A 28 -0.04 8.47 11.54
C LEU A 28 -0.49 7.01 11.43
N PHE A 29 -1.37 6.72 10.47
CA PHE A 29 -1.83 5.36 10.19
C PHE A 29 -0.67 4.44 9.78
N THR A 30 0.23 4.93 8.92
CA THR A 30 1.43 4.19 8.50
C THR A 30 2.37 3.94 9.67
N LEU A 31 2.60 4.93 10.53
CA LEU A 31 3.40 4.77 11.74
C LEU A 31 2.80 3.72 12.68
N LEU A 32 1.50 3.76 12.89
CA LEU A 32 0.77 2.83 13.76
C LEU A 32 0.87 1.39 13.25
N ILE A 33 0.66 1.19 11.94
CA ILE A 33 0.84 -0.13 11.30
C ILE A 33 2.29 -0.61 11.42
N ASN A 34 3.27 0.26 11.19
CA ASN A 34 4.68 -0.11 11.30
C ASN A 34 5.05 -0.48 12.75
N LEU A 35 4.53 0.24 13.74
CA LEU A 35 4.74 -0.06 15.15
C LEU A 35 4.24 -1.46 15.52
N VAL A 36 3.04 -1.82 15.05
CA VAL A 36 2.47 -3.16 15.23
C VAL A 36 3.29 -4.23 14.50
N LYS A 37 3.92 -3.89 13.37
CA LYS A 37 4.76 -4.81 12.59
C LYS A 37 6.16 -5.02 13.17
N ILE A 38 6.68 -4.15 14.05
CA ILE A 38 8.05 -4.24 14.61
C ILE A 38 8.37 -5.62 15.16
N PRO A 39 7.59 -6.21 16.11
CA PRO A 39 7.93 -7.51 16.68
C PRO A 39 7.97 -8.62 15.63
N LEU A 40 7.09 -8.51 14.63
CA LEU A 40 7.03 -9.46 13.53
C LEU A 40 8.23 -9.31 12.60
N GLN A 41 8.63 -8.09 12.26
CA GLN A 41 9.83 -7.81 11.45
C GLN A 41 11.10 -8.30 12.12
N LEU A 42 11.24 -8.12 13.44
CA LEU A 42 12.38 -8.63 14.19
C LEU A 42 12.48 -10.16 14.14
N SER A 43 11.34 -10.86 14.25
CA SER A 43 11.29 -12.31 14.11
C SER A 43 11.69 -12.75 12.69
N GLN A 44 11.21 -12.02 11.67
CA GLN A 44 11.54 -12.27 10.27
C GLN A 44 13.02 -12.05 9.96
N GLN A 45 13.61 -10.95 10.47
CA GLN A 45 15.04 -10.67 10.30
C GLN A 45 15.91 -11.78 10.89
N LYS A 46 15.54 -12.31 12.07
CA LYS A 46 16.23 -13.47 12.67
C LYS A 46 16.15 -14.70 11.78
N SER A 47 15.01 -14.96 11.18
CA SER A 47 14.84 -16.09 10.24
C SER A 47 15.66 -15.89 8.97
N MET A 48 15.69 -14.68 8.41
CA MET A 48 16.50 -14.35 7.23
C MET A 48 18.00 -14.43 7.52
N ALA A 49 18.47 -13.97 8.69
CA ALA A 49 19.86 -14.09 9.09
C ALA A 49 20.30 -15.56 9.21
N LYS A 50 19.44 -16.43 9.74
CA LYS A 50 19.70 -17.87 9.74
C LYS A 50 19.77 -18.43 8.31
N MET A 51 18.89 -17.98 7.43
CA MET A 51 18.84 -18.43 6.06
C MET A 51 20.06 -17.99 5.25
N SER A 52 20.60 -16.79 5.49
CA SER A 52 21.81 -16.32 4.85
C SER A 52 23.05 -17.14 5.26
N ALA A 53 23.07 -17.71 6.45
CA ALA A 53 24.14 -18.62 6.87
C ALA A 53 24.17 -19.93 6.07
N PHE A 54 23.06 -20.35 5.48
CA PHE A 54 22.99 -21.55 4.63
C PHE A 54 23.31 -21.27 3.14
N GLN A 55 23.42 -20.00 2.75
CA GLN A 55 23.73 -19.61 1.36
C GLN A 55 24.97 -20.30 0.78
N PRO A 56 26.14 -20.34 1.47
CA PRO A 56 27.32 -21.01 0.96
C PRO A 56 27.11 -22.52 0.77
N MET A 57 26.40 -23.19 1.70
CA MET A 57 26.07 -24.60 1.59
C MET A 57 25.15 -24.88 0.40
N LEU A 58 24.17 -24.01 0.16
CA LEU A 58 23.26 -24.11 -0.99
C LEU A 58 24.03 -23.96 -2.32
N GLN A 59 24.94 -23.00 -2.38
CA GLN A 59 25.79 -22.80 -3.58
C GLN A 59 26.69 -24.00 -3.82
N GLU A 60 27.28 -24.58 -2.77
CA GLU A 60 28.09 -25.79 -2.87
C GLU A 60 27.28 -26.98 -3.43
N ILE A 61 26.07 -27.23 -2.88
CA ILE A 61 25.17 -28.27 -3.36
C ILE A 61 24.80 -28.03 -4.82
N GLN A 62 24.42 -26.80 -5.20
CA GLN A 62 24.06 -26.45 -6.57
C GLN A 62 25.21 -26.64 -7.55
N THR A 63 26.43 -26.28 -7.15
CA THR A 63 27.62 -26.39 -8.00
C THR A 63 28.05 -27.84 -8.14
N LYS A 64 28.06 -28.59 -7.03
CA LYS A 64 28.55 -29.97 -6.98
C LYS A 64 27.63 -30.95 -7.69
N TYR A 65 26.33 -30.71 -7.67
CA TYR A 65 25.31 -31.60 -8.24
C TYR A 65 24.58 -30.99 -9.43
N LYS A 66 25.21 -30.04 -10.13
CA LYS A 66 24.62 -29.32 -11.26
C LYS A 66 24.03 -30.26 -12.34
N ASP A 67 24.70 -31.39 -12.61
CA ASP A 67 24.30 -32.36 -13.63
C ASP A 67 23.45 -33.51 -13.09
N LYS A 68 23.09 -33.47 -11.79
CA LYS A 68 22.34 -34.57 -11.11
C LYS A 68 21.22 -33.99 -10.25
N PRO A 69 20.11 -33.56 -10.85
CA PRO A 69 19.01 -32.87 -10.14
C PRO A 69 18.40 -33.70 -9.00
N GLU A 70 18.35 -35.05 -9.14
CA GLU A 70 17.85 -35.91 -8.08
C GLU A 70 18.73 -35.90 -6.83
N LYS A 71 20.07 -35.92 -6.99
CA LYS A 71 21.01 -35.83 -5.87
C LYS A 71 21.01 -34.44 -5.25
N GLN A 72 20.86 -33.41 -6.06
CA GLN A 72 20.73 -32.04 -5.57
C GLN A 72 19.51 -31.90 -4.66
N GLN A 73 18.40 -32.49 -5.04
CA GLN A 73 17.16 -32.46 -4.28
C GLN A 73 17.27 -33.28 -2.99
N GLU A 74 17.93 -34.45 -3.04
CA GLU A 74 18.21 -35.27 -1.86
C GLU A 74 19.08 -34.55 -0.84
N GLU A 75 20.17 -33.90 -1.26
CA GLU A 75 21.06 -33.14 -0.37
C GLU A 75 20.39 -31.89 0.19
N MET A 76 19.50 -31.24 -0.58
CA MET A 76 18.65 -30.15 -0.10
C MET A 76 17.67 -30.65 0.99
N LEU A 77 17.09 -31.82 0.82
CA LEU A 77 16.22 -32.44 1.82
C LEU A 77 16.97 -32.78 3.10
N LYS A 78 18.19 -33.32 2.99
CA LYS A 78 19.07 -33.56 4.14
C LYS A 78 19.40 -32.27 4.87
N LEU A 79 19.72 -31.19 4.15
CA LEU A 79 19.96 -29.88 4.74
C LEU A 79 18.74 -29.37 5.53
N GLN A 80 17.52 -29.64 5.05
CA GLN A 80 16.28 -29.31 5.76
C GLN A 80 16.11 -30.14 7.05
N GLN A 81 16.42 -31.43 7.00
CA GLN A 81 16.22 -32.34 8.12
C GLN A 81 17.28 -32.16 9.21
N ASP A 82 18.56 -32.08 8.81
CA ASP A 82 19.69 -32.08 9.75
C ASP A 82 19.92 -30.68 10.38
N TYR A 83 19.71 -29.62 9.60
CA TYR A 83 19.99 -28.23 10.03
C TYR A 83 18.75 -27.37 10.19
N GLY A 84 17.55 -27.91 9.95
CA GLY A 84 16.30 -27.17 10.08
C GLY A 84 16.15 -26.05 9.05
N TYR A 85 16.80 -26.16 7.90
CA TYR A 85 16.65 -25.22 6.80
C TYR A 85 15.20 -25.24 6.29
N LYS A 86 14.52 -24.07 6.34
CA LYS A 86 13.14 -23.90 5.85
C LYS A 86 13.12 -22.93 4.67
N PRO A 87 13.07 -23.42 3.42
CA PRO A 87 13.07 -22.55 2.23
C PRO A 87 11.86 -21.62 2.18
N THR A 88 10.74 -22.02 2.80
CA THR A 88 9.53 -21.21 2.91
C THR A 88 9.65 -20.04 3.89
N ALA A 89 10.62 -20.07 4.81
CA ALA A 89 10.81 -18.99 5.80
C ALA A 89 11.17 -17.65 5.14
N GLY A 90 11.77 -17.67 3.95
CA GLY A 90 12.09 -16.46 3.18
C GLY A 90 10.90 -15.83 2.45
N CYS A 91 9.88 -16.60 2.08
CA CYS A 91 8.72 -16.08 1.33
C CYS A 91 7.57 -15.64 2.24
N VAL A 92 7.47 -16.16 3.47
CA VAL A 92 6.43 -15.78 4.45
C VAL A 92 6.40 -14.28 4.73
N PRO A 93 7.55 -13.61 4.99
CA PRO A 93 7.58 -12.16 5.17
C PRO A 93 7.04 -11.38 3.97
N MET A 94 7.38 -11.82 2.76
CA MET A 94 6.91 -11.20 1.53
C MET A 94 5.39 -11.31 1.39
N LEU A 95 4.83 -12.50 1.64
CA LEU A 95 3.39 -12.75 1.57
C LEU A 95 2.63 -11.88 2.57
N LEU A 96 3.13 -11.78 3.80
CA LEU A 96 2.54 -10.94 4.84
C LEU A 96 2.60 -9.46 4.48
N ASN A 97 3.72 -9.01 3.91
CA ASN A 97 3.86 -7.63 3.45
C ASN A 97 2.88 -7.30 2.32
N PHE A 98 2.66 -8.20 1.36
CA PHE A 98 1.63 -8.07 0.34
C PHE A 98 0.23 -7.92 0.94
N LEU A 99 -0.10 -8.75 1.94
CA LEU A 99 -1.41 -8.70 2.59
C LEU A 99 -1.65 -7.35 3.29
N VAL A 100 -0.61 -6.79 3.91
CA VAL A 100 -0.67 -5.44 4.50
C VAL A 100 -0.81 -4.36 3.43
N ILE A 101 0.00 -4.44 2.36
CA ILE A 101 -0.04 -3.48 1.24
C ILE A 101 -1.43 -3.45 0.61
N PHE A 102 -2.00 -4.60 0.25
CA PHE A 102 -3.35 -4.67 -0.32
C PHE A 102 -4.42 -4.11 0.63
N GLY A 103 -4.26 -4.36 1.95
CA GLY A 103 -5.17 -3.80 2.93
C GLY A 103 -5.09 -2.27 3.04
N VAL A 104 -3.89 -1.71 2.96
CA VAL A 104 -3.65 -0.25 3.01
C VAL A 104 -4.13 0.42 1.71
N ILE A 105 -3.79 -0.15 0.55
CA ILE A 105 -4.21 0.34 -0.76
C ILE A 105 -5.73 0.50 -0.80
N GLY A 106 -6.49 -0.51 -0.33
CA GLY A 106 -7.94 -0.47 -0.34
C GLY A 106 -8.54 0.70 0.46
N VAL A 107 -7.88 1.16 1.52
CA VAL A 107 -8.34 2.29 2.34
C VAL A 107 -7.89 3.63 1.74
N VAL A 108 -6.63 3.72 1.32
CA VAL A 108 -6.03 4.97 0.82
C VAL A 108 -6.60 5.39 -0.53
N TYR A 109 -6.82 4.43 -1.43
CA TYR A 109 -7.31 4.74 -2.79
C TYR A 109 -8.83 4.83 -2.90
N ASN A 110 -9.59 4.31 -1.92
CA ASN A 110 -11.04 4.37 -1.92
C ASN A 110 -11.59 5.02 -0.63
N PRO A 111 -11.23 6.29 -0.35
CA PRO A 111 -11.67 6.97 0.87
C PRO A 111 -13.20 7.19 0.89
N LEU A 112 -13.82 7.46 -0.25
CA LEU A 112 -15.24 7.73 -0.34
C LEU A 112 -16.09 6.52 0.11
N GLU A 113 -15.68 5.32 -0.27
CA GLU A 113 -16.35 4.09 0.14
C GLU A 113 -15.96 3.66 1.57
N ARG A 114 -14.66 3.74 1.89
CA ARG A 114 -14.09 3.12 3.09
C ARG A 114 -14.13 4.00 4.33
N ILE A 115 -14.07 5.32 4.18
CA ILE A 115 -14.10 6.29 5.28
C ILE A 115 -15.50 6.93 5.38
N PHE A 116 -16.02 7.41 4.26
CA PHE A 116 -17.29 8.15 4.25
C PHE A 116 -18.54 7.30 3.99
N HIS A 117 -18.36 5.98 3.80
CA HIS A 117 -19.45 5.02 3.63
C HIS A 117 -20.42 5.36 2.50
N ILE A 118 -19.94 6.04 1.46
CA ILE A 118 -20.75 6.29 0.28
C ILE A 118 -21.05 4.95 -0.40
N SER A 119 -22.31 4.74 -0.75
CA SER A 119 -22.77 3.47 -1.31
C SER A 119 -22.05 3.13 -2.61
N ALA A 120 -21.76 1.85 -2.81
CA ALA A 120 -21.13 1.36 -4.05
C ALA A 120 -21.98 1.71 -5.29
N ALA A 121 -23.31 1.77 -5.16
CA ALA A 121 -24.21 2.17 -6.24
C ALA A 121 -23.99 3.64 -6.65
N ALA A 122 -23.90 4.56 -5.68
CA ALA A 122 -23.64 5.98 -5.97
C ALA A 122 -22.24 6.17 -6.61
N LEU A 123 -21.23 5.44 -6.15
CA LEU A 123 -19.89 5.49 -6.72
C LEU A 123 -19.83 4.88 -8.13
N ALA A 124 -20.62 3.86 -8.42
CA ALA A 124 -20.75 3.29 -9.75
C ALA A 124 -21.39 4.29 -10.72
N SER A 125 -22.51 4.91 -10.33
CA SER A 125 -23.19 5.95 -11.12
C SER A 125 -22.28 7.16 -11.39
N ALA A 126 -21.51 7.57 -10.37
CA ALA A 126 -20.51 8.64 -10.53
C ALA A 126 -19.38 8.23 -11.49
N GLY A 127 -18.97 6.97 -11.48
CA GLY A 127 -18.01 6.42 -12.45
C GLY A 127 -18.52 6.45 -13.89
N GLU A 128 -19.81 6.12 -14.10
CA GLU A 128 -20.45 6.26 -15.42
C GLU A 128 -20.51 7.73 -15.87
N ALA A 129 -20.84 8.64 -14.96
CA ALA A 129 -20.85 10.07 -15.22
C ALA A 129 -19.44 10.62 -15.55
N LEU A 130 -18.38 10.11 -14.90
CA LEU A 130 -16.98 10.43 -15.25
C LEU A 130 -16.66 9.99 -16.69
N THR A 131 -17.05 8.78 -17.06
CA THR A 131 -16.84 8.25 -18.41
C THR A 131 -17.59 9.07 -19.46
N ALA A 132 -18.83 9.47 -19.15
CA ALA A 132 -19.63 10.33 -20.01
C ALA A 132 -19.02 11.73 -20.17
N ALA A 133 -18.33 12.22 -19.14
CA ALA A 133 -17.57 13.48 -19.17
C ALA A 133 -16.19 13.36 -19.88
N GLY A 134 -15.85 12.18 -20.42
CA GLY A 134 -14.56 11.93 -21.08
C GLY A 134 -13.38 11.74 -20.13
N VAL A 135 -13.64 11.55 -18.84
CA VAL A 135 -12.59 11.31 -17.84
C VAL A 135 -12.31 9.81 -17.74
N SER A 136 -11.14 9.39 -18.16
CA SER A 136 -10.69 8.01 -17.97
C SER A 136 -10.14 7.82 -16.55
N PHE A 137 -10.52 6.73 -15.91
CA PHE A 137 -10.06 6.39 -14.56
C PHE A 137 -9.83 4.88 -14.41
N THR A 138 -9.07 4.52 -13.41
CA THR A 138 -8.87 3.14 -12.97
C THR A 138 -9.57 2.94 -11.61
N ALA A 139 -9.65 1.70 -11.15
CA ALA A 139 -10.17 1.40 -9.81
C ALA A 139 -9.41 2.15 -8.68
N ILE A 140 -8.15 2.50 -8.93
CA ILE A 140 -7.28 3.23 -7.98
C ILE A 140 -7.56 4.74 -8.01
N THR A 141 -7.87 5.29 -9.19
CA THR A 141 -8.04 6.75 -9.38
C THR A 141 -9.49 7.19 -9.42
N ARG A 142 -10.44 6.28 -9.25
CA ARG A 142 -11.88 6.57 -9.30
C ARG A 142 -12.27 7.64 -8.29
N ASP A 143 -11.97 7.40 -7.01
CA ASP A 143 -12.40 8.29 -5.94
C ASP A 143 -11.75 9.67 -6.05
N THR A 144 -10.47 9.74 -6.39
CA THR A 144 -9.79 11.02 -6.63
C THR A 144 -10.36 11.80 -7.81
N ASN A 145 -10.73 11.12 -8.89
CA ASN A 145 -11.40 11.77 -10.03
C ASN A 145 -12.82 12.23 -9.68
N ILE A 146 -13.59 11.45 -8.89
CA ILE A 146 -14.90 11.86 -8.40
C ILE A 146 -14.75 13.14 -7.56
N ILE A 147 -13.83 13.18 -6.59
CA ILE A 147 -13.57 14.35 -5.76
C ILE A 147 -13.24 15.56 -6.62
N ALA A 148 -12.32 15.42 -7.56
CA ALA A 148 -11.92 16.50 -8.46
C ALA A 148 -13.09 17.05 -9.28
N GLN A 149 -13.97 16.19 -9.81
CA GLN A 149 -15.13 16.61 -10.60
C GLN A 149 -16.25 17.22 -9.76
N VAL A 150 -16.46 16.75 -8.53
CA VAL A 150 -17.40 17.37 -7.57
C VAL A 150 -16.93 18.79 -7.24
N VAL A 151 -15.66 18.97 -6.94
CA VAL A 151 -15.05 20.28 -6.64
C VAL A 151 -15.09 21.20 -7.87
N ALA A 152 -14.91 20.67 -9.08
CA ALA A 152 -15.02 21.42 -10.33
C ALA A 152 -16.45 21.81 -10.68
N GLY A 153 -17.46 21.34 -9.94
CA GLY A 153 -18.87 21.69 -10.19
C GLY A 153 -19.53 20.90 -11.33
N ASN A 154 -19.01 19.73 -11.68
CA ASN A 154 -19.57 18.89 -12.74
C ASN A 154 -20.96 18.36 -12.31
N SER A 155 -22.02 18.90 -12.91
CA SER A 155 -23.41 18.59 -12.58
C SER A 155 -23.78 17.11 -12.76
N GLY A 156 -23.16 16.43 -13.75
CA GLY A 156 -23.40 15.01 -14.00
C GLY A 156 -22.89 14.13 -12.86
N VAL A 157 -21.73 14.45 -12.30
CA VAL A 157 -21.15 13.71 -11.17
C VAL A 157 -21.83 14.11 -9.86
N ILE A 158 -22.08 15.40 -9.64
CA ILE A 158 -22.78 15.93 -8.46
C ILE A 158 -24.16 15.31 -8.30
N GLY A 159 -24.90 15.13 -9.40
CA GLY A 159 -26.26 14.53 -9.40
C GLY A 159 -26.31 13.09 -8.87
N CYS A 160 -25.18 12.41 -8.75
CA CYS A 160 -25.11 11.06 -8.19
C CYS A 160 -25.08 11.03 -6.66
N PHE A 161 -24.94 12.19 -5.99
CA PHE A 161 -24.74 12.30 -4.54
C PHE A 161 -25.80 13.17 -3.88
N SER A 162 -26.09 12.90 -2.61
CA SER A 162 -26.91 13.78 -1.78
C SER A 162 -26.16 15.07 -1.41
N ALA A 163 -26.90 16.10 -0.99
CA ALA A 163 -26.32 17.37 -0.56
C ALA A 163 -25.30 17.19 0.58
N ASP A 164 -25.57 16.31 1.54
CA ASP A 164 -24.68 16.00 2.65
C ASP A 164 -23.39 15.29 2.15
N GLN A 165 -23.52 14.38 1.19
CA GLN A 165 -22.38 13.69 0.60
C GLN A 165 -21.49 14.67 -0.19
N ILE A 166 -22.09 15.59 -0.94
CA ILE A 166 -21.36 16.65 -1.66
C ILE A 166 -20.60 17.54 -0.69
N ALA A 167 -21.24 17.96 0.41
CA ALA A 167 -20.59 18.75 1.44
C ALA A 167 -19.38 18.00 2.04
N THR A 168 -19.56 16.73 2.38
CA THR A 168 -18.49 15.86 2.92
C THR A 168 -17.34 15.70 1.92
N ILE A 169 -17.62 15.45 0.64
CA ILE A 169 -16.60 15.32 -0.41
C ILE A 169 -15.84 16.63 -0.59
N THR A 170 -16.54 17.76 -0.56
CA THR A 170 -15.95 19.09 -0.71
C THR A 170 -15.06 19.45 0.48
N GLU A 171 -15.53 19.19 1.69
CA GLU A 171 -14.75 19.37 2.92
C GLU A 171 -13.48 18.49 2.88
N PHE A 172 -13.64 17.21 2.54
CA PHE A 172 -12.50 16.30 2.43
C PHE A 172 -11.48 16.74 1.39
N SER A 173 -11.91 17.32 0.27
CA SER A 173 -11.00 17.83 -0.75
C SER A 173 -10.08 18.93 -0.25
N GLN A 174 -10.56 19.78 0.68
CA GLN A 174 -9.75 20.82 1.31
C GLN A 174 -8.66 20.21 2.22
N HIS A 175 -8.95 19.08 2.85
CA HIS A 175 -8.00 18.33 3.69
C HIS A 175 -7.00 17.50 2.88
N MET A 176 -7.19 17.36 1.59
CA MET A 176 -6.26 16.70 0.65
C MET A 176 -5.06 17.59 0.28
N ASN A 177 -5.00 18.83 0.74
CA ASN A 177 -3.83 19.70 0.56
C ASN A 177 -2.87 19.52 1.74
N PHE A 178 -1.76 18.84 1.50
CA PHE A 178 -0.74 18.57 2.51
C PHE A 178 0.54 19.33 2.22
N LEU A 179 0.91 20.28 3.07
CA LEU A 179 2.11 21.11 2.93
C LEU A 179 2.20 21.85 1.56
N GLY A 180 1.05 22.25 1.01
CA GLY A 180 1.00 22.90 -0.29
C GLY A 180 1.00 21.93 -1.49
N ILE A 181 1.01 20.63 -1.23
CA ILE A 181 0.92 19.58 -2.25
C ILE A 181 -0.52 19.07 -2.29
N ASP A 182 -1.16 19.14 -3.45
CA ASP A 182 -2.48 18.58 -3.68
C ASP A 182 -2.38 17.07 -3.93
N LEU A 183 -2.81 16.27 -2.94
CA LEU A 183 -2.76 14.81 -2.99
C LEU A 183 -3.72 14.19 -4.01
N THR A 184 -4.60 14.97 -4.62
CA THR A 184 -5.50 14.51 -5.68
C THR A 184 -4.84 14.52 -7.06
N ARG A 185 -3.74 15.25 -7.22
CA ARG A 185 -3.05 15.43 -8.50
C ARG A 185 -2.06 14.30 -8.78
N ILE A 186 -2.05 13.87 -10.03
CA ILE A 186 -1.00 12.97 -10.52
C ILE A 186 0.25 13.81 -10.76
N PRO A 187 1.41 13.47 -10.15
CA PRO A 187 2.66 14.21 -10.35
C PRO A 187 3.03 14.25 -11.83
N GLN A 188 3.20 15.45 -12.37
CA GLN A 188 3.67 15.65 -13.73
C GLN A 188 5.19 15.82 -13.74
N ILE A 189 5.86 15.32 -14.78
CA ILE A 189 7.30 15.50 -14.96
C ILE A 189 7.57 16.98 -15.26
N GLY A 190 7.88 17.75 -14.23
CA GLY A 190 8.16 19.19 -14.28
C GLY A 190 8.67 19.65 -12.91
N LEU A 191 9.20 20.87 -12.82
CA LEU A 191 9.63 21.49 -11.56
C LEU A 191 8.39 21.90 -10.74
N SER A 192 7.67 20.93 -10.19
CA SER A 192 6.52 21.14 -9.33
C SER A 192 6.72 20.50 -7.96
N LEU A 193 6.06 21.05 -6.94
CA LEU A 193 6.07 20.51 -5.58
C LEU A 193 5.54 19.07 -5.51
N ASP A 194 4.72 18.67 -6.49
CA ASP A 194 4.16 17.34 -6.56
C ASP A 194 5.21 16.23 -6.74
N LEU A 195 6.40 16.58 -7.29
CA LEU A 195 7.53 15.65 -7.42
C LEU A 195 8.32 15.42 -6.13
N VAL A 196 8.10 16.23 -5.10
CA VAL A 196 8.84 16.10 -3.83
C VAL A 196 8.56 14.75 -3.19
N LEU A 197 7.32 14.28 -3.18
CA LEU A 197 6.95 12.99 -2.58
C LEU A 197 7.58 11.79 -3.30
N PRO A 198 7.49 11.66 -4.63
CA PRO A 198 8.19 10.60 -5.37
C PRO A 198 9.71 10.64 -5.19
N LEU A 199 10.33 11.82 -5.23
CA LEU A 199 11.77 11.97 -5.03
C LEU A 199 12.18 11.57 -3.61
N LEU A 200 11.42 12.00 -2.60
CA LEU A 200 11.66 11.61 -1.20
C LEU A 200 11.55 10.09 -1.02
N SER A 201 10.60 9.44 -1.69
CA SER A 201 10.45 7.98 -1.69
C SER A 201 11.67 7.29 -2.28
N VAL A 202 12.19 7.77 -3.41
CA VAL A 202 13.40 7.22 -4.04
C VAL A 202 14.61 7.40 -3.13
N VAL A 203 14.82 8.59 -2.56
CA VAL A 203 15.91 8.87 -1.62
C VAL A 203 15.83 7.95 -0.40
N THR A 204 14.63 7.82 0.19
CA THR A 204 14.41 6.95 1.36
C THR A 204 14.68 5.49 1.01
N MET A 205 14.29 5.04 -0.17
CA MET A 205 14.57 3.69 -0.65
C MET A 205 16.08 3.45 -0.77
N PHE A 206 16.84 4.39 -1.34
CA PHE A 206 18.29 4.30 -1.41
C PHE A 206 18.96 4.26 -0.03
N LEU A 207 18.52 5.11 0.90
CA LEU A 207 19.05 5.17 2.26
C LEU A 207 18.73 3.91 3.08
N SER A 208 17.59 3.26 2.81
CA SER A 208 17.16 2.05 3.52
C SER A 208 17.73 0.76 2.91
N THR A 209 18.37 0.83 1.74
CA THR A 209 19.02 -0.34 1.16
C THR A 209 20.37 -0.53 1.85
N PRO A 210 20.58 -1.63 2.61
CA PRO A 210 21.89 -1.88 3.22
C PRO A 210 22.90 -2.09 2.10
N VAL A 211 23.93 -1.24 2.09
CA VAL A 211 25.07 -1.44 1.20
C VAL A 211 25.78 -2.70 1.68
N SER A 212 25.54 -3.82 1.02
CA SER A 212 26.33 -5.04 1.23
C SER A 212 27.74 -4.77 0.72
N TYR A 213 28.63 -4.35 1.60
CA TYR A 213 30.05 -4.47 1.32
C TYR A 213 30.39 -5.97 1.37
N THR A 214 30.58 -6.56 0.19
CA THR A 214 31.25 -7.86 0.02
C THR A 214 32.70 -7.76 0.42
#